data_428dc508f34106d84933bc8d829bc4ad
#
_entry.id   428dc508f34106d84933bc8d829bc4ad
#
_cell.length_a   1.000
_cell.length_b   1.000
_cell.length_c   1.000
_cell.angle_alpha   90.00
_cell.angle_beta   90.00
_cell.angle_gamma   90.00
#
_symmetry.space_group_name_H-M   'P 1'
#
loop_
_entity.id
_entity.type
_entity.pdbx_description
1 polymer ?
#
loop_
_entity_poly.entity_id
_entity_poly.type
_entity_poly.pdbx_seq_one_letter_code
_entity_poly.pdbx_strand_id
1 'polypeptide(L)'
;MLLETEPLNEHFGAEILGLNLRDGISPKIEKTIKELFLTHQLLCFRRQDLSPDDHVRFGRIFGELQIHVMNQYHESEHPELYRLSNIGEDGKPNGKFPDKGTHAWHTDASWQPLTGGATIIYCERATTYGGDTHFCDMYGAYDRLPSLWLQRLKGKHAVHNLDFSRTRRHGERPMTKKQKESTPSVDHPIIRTHPDTKRKTIFLGDHAEYIVGMNYETGRRWIEELNNKLIIHEDLTYRHKWAIGDLLVWDNRCLLHKVTSYDATTEGRTIRRCTTLDPRKPE
;
A
#
# COMPACT_ATOMS: atom_id res chain seq x y z
N MET A 1 -27.97 -8.66 6.27
CA MET A 1 -27.71 -9.15 4.90
C MET A 1 -26.23 -9.55 4.90
N LEU A 2 -25.91 -10.76 4.53
CA LEU A 2 -24.54 -11.16 4.27
C LEU A 2 -24.12 -10.54 2.93
N LEU A 3 -22.95 -9.90 2.88
CA LEU A 3 -22.38 -9.46 1.60
C LEU A 3 -21.90 -10.71 0.86
N GLU A 4 -22.23 -10.79 -0.40
CA GLU A 4 -21.74 -11.84 -1.29
C GLU A 4 -20.32 -11.51 -1.71
N THR A 5 -19.43 -12.51 -1.73
CA THR A 5 -18.01 -12.33 -2.04
C THR A 5 -17.52 -13.40 -3.01
N GLU A 6 -16.62 -13.02 -3.92
CA GLU A 6 -15.88 -13.93 -4.78
C GLU A 6 -14.37 -13.81 -4.47
N PRO A 7 -13.62 -14.93 -4.35
CA PRO A 7 -12.19 -14.86 -4.10
C PRO A 7 -11.45 -14.27 -5.32
N LEU A 8 -10.47 -13.38 -5.06
CA LEU A 8 -9.60 -12.83 -6.10
C LEU A 8 -8.47 -13.79 -6.46
N ASN A 9 -7.99 -14.57 -5.50
CA ASN A 9 -7.06 -15.67 -5.69
C ASN A 9 -7.22 -16.75 -4.58
N GLU A 10 -6.36 -17.77 -4.58
CA GLU A 10 -6.46 -18.91 -3.65
C GLU A 10 -6.10 -18.56 -2.19
N HIS A 11 -5.33 -17.49 -1.95
CA HIS A 11 -4.75 -17.21 -0.63
C HIS A 11 -5.36 -16.00 0.08
N PHE A 12 -5.67 -14.95 -0.66
CA PHE A 12 -6.20 -13.71 -0.08
C PHE A 12 -6.93 -12.89 -1.15
N GLY A 13 -7.69 -11.89 -0.67
CA GLY A 13 -8.44 -10.98 -1.52
C GLY A 13 -9.82 -11.50 -1.88
N ALA A 14 -10.80 -10.60 -1.81
CA ALA A 14 -12.18 -10.88 -2.21
C ALA A 14 -12.78 -9.71 -2.98
N GLU A 15 -13.56 -10.00 -4.01
CA GLU A 15 -14.48 -9.05 -4.62
C GLU A 15 -15.77 -9.04 -3.82
N ILE A 16 -16.27 -7.84 -3.49
CA ILE A 16 -17.57 -7.63 -2.84
C ILE A 16 -18.62 -7.37 -3.91
N LEU A 17 -19.64 -8.20 -3.97
CA LEU A 17 -20.66 -8.13 -5.00
C LEU A 17 -21.88 -7.32 -4.56
N GLY A 18 -22.50 -6.65 -5.52
CA GLY A 18 -23.83 -6.02 -5.37
C GLY A 18 -23.87 -4.80 -4.43
N LEU A 19 -22.73 -4.24 -4.00
CA LEU A 19 -22.68 -3.07 -3.14
C LEU A 19 -22.28 -1.83 -3.94
N ASN A 20 -23.15 -0.79 -3.91
CA ASN A 20 -22.84 0.54 -4.41
C ASN A 20 -22.41 1.45 -3.24
N LEU A 21 -21.17 1.90 -3.24
CA LEU A 21 -20.61 2.69 -2.15
C LEU A 21 -21.10 4.15 -2.14
N ARG A 22 -21.65 4.63 -3.26
CA ARG A 22 -22.25 5.95 -3.37
C ARG A 22 -23.52 6.11 -2.53
N ASP A 23 -24.31 5.05 -2.40
CA ASP A 23 -25.61 5.08 -1.70
C ASP A 23 -25.47 5.19 -0.17
N GLY A 24 -24.24 5.21 0.32
CA GLY A 24 -23.92 5.18 1.74
C GLY A 24 -23.91 3.74 2.28
N ILE A 25 -23.36 3.59 3.47
CA ILE A 25 -23.14 2.29 4.09
C ILE A 25 -23.76 2.30 5.50
N SER A 26 -24.67 1.35 5.76
CA SER A 26 -25.23 1.21 7.11
C SER A 26 -24.18 0.71 8.09
N PRO A 27 -24.27 1.00 9.40
CA PRO A 27 -23.33 0.53 10.41
C PRO A 27 -23.14 -1.00 10.44
N LYS A 28 -24.19 -1.75 10.07
CA LYS A 28 -24.13 -3.20 9.96
C LYS A 28 -23.27 -3.65 8.78
N ILE A 29 -23.41 -3.01 7.62
CA ILE A 29 -22.59 -3.30 6.43
C ILE A 29 -21.14 -2.85 6.68
N GLU A 30 -20.91 -1.70 7.29
CA GLU A 30 -19.59 -1.22 7.68
C GLU A 30 -18.85 -2.27 8.56
N LYS A 31 -19.52 -2.79 9.58
CA LYS A 31 -18.97 -3.84 10.43
C LYS A 31 -18.58 -5.07 9.61
N THR A 32 -19.48 -5.54 8.71
CA THR A 32 -19.20 -6.70 7.83
C THR A 32 -18.01 -6.43 6.90
N ILE A 33 -17.89 -5.23 6.31
CA ILE A 33 -16.74 -4.87 5.47
C ILE A 33 -15.43 -4.94 6.28
N LYS A 34 -15.41 -4.43 7.51
CA LYS A 34 -14.23 -4.52 8.40
C LYS A 34 -13.85 -5.96 8.72
N GLU A 35 -14.83 -6.83 8.98
CA GLU A 35 -14.60 -8.26 9.22
C GLU A 35 -14.02 -8.95 7.98
N LEU A 36 -14.60 -8.69 6.80
CA LEU A 36 -14.10 -9.21 5.53
C LEU A 36 -12.70 -8.67 5.20
N PHE A 37 -12.42 -7.40 5.48
CA PHE A 37 -11.09 -6.80 5.30
C PHE A 37 -10.01 -7.52 6.13
N LEU A 38 -10.29 -7.81 7.40
CA LEU A 38 -9.36 -8.57 8.25
C LEU A 38 -9.21 -10.04 7.82
N THR A 39 -10.27 -10.62 7.25
CA THR A 39 -10.26 -12.00 6.76
C THR A 39 -9.49 -12.13 5.46
N HIS A 40 -9.74 -11.22 4.52
CA HIS A 40 -9.23 -11.31 3.14
C HIS A 40 -8.05 -10.39 2.85
N GLN A 41 -7.70 -9.44 3.72
CA GLN A 41 -6.56 -8.50 3.61
C GLN A 41 -6.69 -7.49 2.44
N LEU A 42 -7.41 -7.84 1.39
CA LEU A 42 -7.67 -7.04 0.19
C LEU A 42 -9.14 -7.21 -0.22
N LEU A 43 -9.85 -6.10 -0.38
CA LEU A 43 -11.21 -6.10 -0.93
C LEU A 43 -11.26 -5.30 -2.22
N CYS A 44 -12.02 -5.79 -3.20
CA CYS A 44 -12.28 -5.15 -4.47
C CYS A 44 -13.77 -4.86 -4.62
N PHE A 45 -14.10 -3.64 -5.01
CA PHE A 45 -15.45 -3.21 -5.37
C PHE A 45 -15.41 -2.74 -6.81
N ARG A 46 -16.07 -3.46 -7.70
CA ARG A 46 -16.08 -3.15 -9.13
C ARG A 46 -17.18 -2.15 -9.49
N ARG A 47 -16.98 -1.47 -10.61
CA ARG A 47 -17.99 -0.63 -11.28
C ARG A 47 -18.61 0.43 -10.36
N GLN A 48 -17.79 1.04 -9.51
CA GLN A 48 -18.20 2.14 -8.66
C GLN A 48 -18.15 3.47 -9.42
N ASP A 49 -19.04 4.41 -9.08
CA ASP A 49 -19.04 5.79 -9.57
C ASP A 49 -18.96 6.73 -8.37
N LEU A 50 -17.73 7.06 -7.95
CA LEU A 50 -17.47 7.75 -6.69
C LEU A 50 -16.93 9.16 -6.89
N SER A 51 -17.61 10.13 -6.29
CA SER A 51 -17.08 11.46 -6.07
C SER A 51 -15.87 11.43 -5.10
N PRO A 52 -15.07 12.50 -5.01
CA PRO A 52 -14.07 12.64 -3.95
C PRO A 52 -14.66 12.49 -2.54
N ASP A 53 -15.82 13.08 -2.27
CA ASP A 53 -16.53 12.95 -0.99
C ASP A 53 -16.90 11.50 -0.65
N ASP A 54 -17.39 10.74 -1.64
CA ASP A 54 -17.73 9.33 -1.47
C ASP A 54 -16.50 8.51 -1.12
N HIS A 55 -15.38 8.80 -1.80
CA HIS A 55 -14.10 8.12 -1.54
C HIS A 55 -13.58 8.42 -0.12
N VAL A 56 -13.59 9.68 0.30
CA VAL A 56 -13.20 10.09 1.66
C VAL A 56 -14.14 9.47 2.69
N ARG A 57 -15.46 9.51 2.47
CA ARG A 57 -16.45 8.89 3.36
C ARG A 57 -16.20 7.39 3.54
N PHE A 58 -15.95 6.66 2.44
CA PHE A 58 -15.63 5.25 2.49
C PHE A 58 -14.30 4.99 3.20
N GLY A 59 -13.27 5.78 2.90
CA GLY A 59 -11.95 5.64 3.54
C GLY A 59 -12.00 5.77 5.06
N ARG A 60 -12.82 6.69 5.57
CA ARG A 60 -13.01 6.93 7.01
C ARG A 60 -13.60 5.75 7.78
N ILE A 61 -14.20 4.77 7.10
CA ILE A 61 -14.62 3.51 7.72
C ILE A 61 -13.44 2.79 8.38
N PHE A 62 -12.25 2.87 7.77
CA PHE A 62 -11.05 2.14 8.22
C PHE A 62 -10.19 2.93 9.22
N GLY A 63 -10.51 4.19 9.48
CA GLY A 63 -9.80 5.02 10.45
C GLY A 63 -9.61 6.47 9.98
N GLU A 64 -8.76 7.19 10.70
CA GLU A 64 -8.39 8.55 10.35
C GLU A 64 -7.51 8.58 9.11
N LEU A 65 -7.85 9.45 8.14
CA LEU A 65 -7.13 9.56 6.88
C LEU A 65 -5.87 10.42 7.05
N GLN A 66 -4.76 9.92 6.55
CA GLN A 66 -3.50 10.63 6.52
C GLN A 66 -3.50 11.75 5.49
N ILE A 67 -3.00 12.94 5.85
CA ILE A 67 -2.58 13.96 4.90
C ILE A 67 -1.10 13.68 4.58
N HIS A 68 -0.82 13.26 3.36
CA HIS A 68 0.52 12.86 2.94
C HIS A 68 1.47 14.08 2.85
N VAL A 69 2.75 13.93 3.20
CA VAL A 69 3.75 15.01 3.20
C VAL A 69 4.05 15.58 1.81
N MET A 70 3.82 14.79 0.74
CA MET A 70 4.04 15.21 -0.65
C MET A 70 2.80 15.95 -1.18
N ASN A 71 2.61 17.19 -0.74
CA ASN A 71 1.43 18.02 -0.99
C ASN A 71 1.17 18.35 -2.47
N GLN A 72 2.15 18.21 -3.35
CA GLN A 72 1.96 18.44 -4.80
C GLN A 72 1.01 17.43 -5.48
N TYR A 73 0.64 16.37 -4.78
CA TYR A 73 -0.30 15.36 -5.28
C TYR A 73 -1.68 15.44 -4.60
N HIS A 74 -1.88 16.37 -3.66
CA HIS A 74 -3.17 16.51 -2.98
C HIS A 74 -4.25 17.03 -3.93
N GLU A 75 -5.47 16.53 -3.77
CA GLU A 75 -6.64 17.19 -4.34
C GLU A 75 -6.90 18.52 -3.61
N SER A 76 -7.34 19.55 -4.34
CA SER A 76 -7.46 20.91 -3.78
C SER A 76 -8.46 21.02 -2.61
N GLU A 77 -9.59 20.33 -2.71
CA GLU A 77 -10.67 20.37 -1.73
C GLU A 77 -10.60 19.21 -0.72
N HIS A 78 -9.82 18.17 -1.03
CA HIS A 78 -9.67 16.97 -0.22
C HIS A 78 -8.20 16.64 -0.05
N PRO A 79 -7.48 17.30 0.87
CA PRO A 79 -6.03 17.06 1.06
C PRO A 79 -5.69 15.63 1.51
N GLU A 80 -6.67 14.88 2.01
CA GLU A 80 -6.55 13.45 2.32
C GLU A 80 -6.45 12.56 1.06
N LEU A 81 -6.90 13.08 -0.10
CA LEU A 81 -6.80 12.38 -1.38
C LEU A 81 -5.50 12.71 -2.09
N TYR A 82 -4.78 11.67 -2.40
CA TYR A 82 -3.52 11.70 -3.12
C TYR A 82 -3.74 11.23 -4.55
N ARG A 83 -3.67 12.15 -5.51
CA ARG A 83 -3.96 11.86 -6.92
C ARG A 83 -2.70 11.56 -7.71
N LEU A 84 -2.60 10.35 -8.22
CA LEU A 84 -1.52 9.92 -9.07
C LEU A 84 -2.01 9.83 -10.53
N SER A 85 -1.59 10.80 -11.34
CA SER A 85 -1.97 10.91 -12.75
C SER A 85 -0.76 11.25 -13.62
N ASN A 86 -0.68 10.63 -14.79
CA ASN A 86 0.23 11.03 -15.86
C ASN A 86 -0.48 11.79 -16.98
N ILE A 87 -1.65 12.36 -16.69
CA ILE A 87 -2.41 13.18 -17.64
C ILE A 87 -2.01 14.65 -17.44
N GLY A 88 -1.63 15.31 -18.54
CA GLY A 88 -1.36 16.74 -18.57
C GLY A 88 -2.64 17.59 -18.63
N GLU A 89 -2.47 18.91 -18.59
CA GLU A 89 -3.57 19.88 -18.71
C GLU A 89 -4.33 19.78 -20.05
N ASP A 90 -3.66 19.26 -21.08
CA ASP A 90 -4.24 19.00 -22.40
C ASP A 90 -5.05 17.69 -22.47
N GLY A 91 -5.21 17.00 -21.34
CA GLY A 91 -5.93 15.72 -21.24
C GLY A 91 -5.18 14.51 -21.80
N LYS A 92 -3.91 14.65 -22.22
CA LYS A 92 -3.09 13.58 -22.79
C LYS A 92 -2.03 13.07 -21.83
N PRO A 93 -1.52 11.83 -22.04
CA PRO A 93 -0.37 11.31 -21.32
C PRO A 93 0.86 12.21 -21.46
N ASN A 94 1.52 12.54 -20.35
CA ASN A 94 2.64 13.49 -20.30
C ASN A 94 4.03 12.83 -20.35
N GLY A 95 4.09 11.50 -20.54
CA GLY A 95 5.33 10.74 -20.65
C GLY A 95 6.05 10.48 -19.31
N LYS A 96 5.45 10.80 -18.17
CA LYS A 96 6.08 10.68 -16.85
C LYS A 96 5.28 9.78 -15.92
N PHE A 97 5.97 8.94 -15.16
CA PHE A 97 5.35 8.27 -14.02
C PHE A 97 5.17 9.26 -12.87
N PRO A 98 3.99 9.31 -12.24
CA PRO A 98 3.74 10.22 -11.11
C PRO A 98 4.67 9.98 -9.92
N ASP A 99 4.94 8.71 -9.61
CA ASP A 99 5.81 8.30 -8.51
C ASP A 99 6.55 7.01 -8.89
N LYS A 100 7.88 7.08 -9.02
CA LYS A 100 8.73 5.93 -9.38
C LYS A 100 8.86 4.91 -8.25
N GLY A 101 8.73 5.32 -7.00
CA GLY A 101 8.79 4.45 -5.83
C GLY A 101 7.73 3.36 -5.85
N THR A 102 6.60 3.63 -6.49
CA THR A 102 5.49 2.66 -6.59
C THR A 102 5.83 1.40 -7.40
N HIS A 103 6.91 1.40 -8.19
CA HIS A 103 7.36 0.22 -8.94
C HIS A 103 8.13 -0.80 -8.09
N ALA A 104 8.57 -0.44 -6.90
CA ALA A 104 9.20 -1.35 -5.95
C ALA A 104 8.17 -1.93 -4.97
N TRP A 105 8.42 -3.15 -4.46
CA TRP A 105 7.60 -3.73 -3.41
C TRP A 105 7.68 -2.89 -2.14
N HIS A 106 6.54 -2.35 -1.69
CA HIS A 106 6.45 -1.48 -0.53
C HIS A 106 5.12 -1.66 0.21
N THR A 107 5.04 -1.09 1.39
CA THR A 107 3.81 -0.84 2.11
C THR A 107 3.71 0.65 2.40
N ASP A 108 2.50 1.21 2.34
CA ASP A 108 2.28 2.64 2.52
C ASP A 108 2.56 3.09 3.97
N ALA A 109 3.09 4.30 4.08
CA ALA A 109 3.36 4.97 5.36
C ALA A 109 4.22 4.18 6.37
N SER A 110 5.03 3.20 5.90
CA SER A 110 5.97 2.48 6.78
C SER A 110 7.05 3.38 7.39
N TRP A 111 7.28 4.54 6.81
CA TRP A 111 8.19 5.59 7.27
C TRP A 111 7.58 6.51 8.35
N GLN A 112 6.37 6.22 8.83
CA GLN A 112 5.68 6.92 9.91
C GLN A 112 5.82 6.16 11.23
N PRO A 113 5.83 6.86 12.39
CA PRO A 113 5.78 6.19 13.70
C PRO A 113 4.52 5.34 13.91
N LEU A 114 3.38 5.80 13.39
CA LEU A 114 2.14 5.03 13.21
C LEU A 114 2.06 4.65 11.75
N THR A 115 2.21 3.37 11.47
CA THR A 115 2.29 2.86 10.09
C THR A 115 0.94 2.88 9.38
N GLY A 116 0.94 2.74 8.06
CA GLY A 116 -0.30 2.60 7.29
C GLY A 116 -1.16 1.46 7.82
N GLY A 117 -2.45 1.74 8.01
CA GLY A 117 -3.49 0.76 8.23
C GLY A 117 -4.07 0.29 6.90
N ALA A 118 -5.17 0.88 6.47
CA ALA A 118 -5.76 0.60 5.15
C ALA A 118 -5.34 1.66 4.13
N THR A 119 -5.07 1.24 2.89
CA THR A 119 -5.03 2.13 1.74
C THR A 119 -6.21 1.83 0.84
N ILE A 120 -6.87 2.87 0.37
CA ILE A 120 -8.04 2.83 -0.49
C ILE A 120 -7.70 3.54 -1.80
N ILE A 121 -7.78 2.84 -2.91
CA ILE A 121 -7.54 3.39 -4.25
C ILE A 121 -8.80 3.26 -5.11
N TYR A 122 -9.15 4.35 -5.78
CA TYR A 122 -10.19 4.41 -6.78
C TYR A 122 -9.59 4.70 -8.17
N CYS A 123 -9.98 3.92 -9.18
CA CYS A 123 -9.49 4.05 -10.55
C CYS A 123 -10.40 4.94 -11.39
N GLU A 124 -9.91 6.15 -11.73
CA GLU A 124 -10.60 7.09 -12.64
C GLU A 124 -10.25 6.82 -14.12
N ARG A 125 -9.01 6.38 -14.37
CA ARG A 125 -8.54 6.06 -15.73
C ARG A 125 -7.54 4.89 -15.65
N ALA A 126 -7.85 3.83 -16.36
CA ALA A 126 -7.01 2.64 -16.47
C ALA A 126 -6.20 2.65 -17.77
N THR A 127 -5.02 2.04 -17.75
CA THR A 127 -4.22 1.73 -18.93
C THR A 127 -4.80 0.52 -19.66
N THR A 128 -4.55 0.42 -20.96
CA THR A 128 -4.87 -0.78 -21.74
C THR A 128 -3.85 -1.91 -21.44
N TYR A 129 -2.57 -1.54 -21.29
CA TYR A 129 -1.48 -2.47 -21.00
C TYR A 129 -0.60 -1.96 -19.85
N GLY A 130 -0.28 -2.85 -18.91
CA GLY A 130 0.50 -2.51 -17.73
C GLY A 130 -0.24 -1.64 -16.74
N GLY A 131 0.48 -0.99 -15.82
CA GLY A 131 -0.11 -0.17 -14.76
C GLY A 131 -0.89 -0.96 -13.72
N ASP A 132 -0.82 -2.29 -13.77
CA ASP A 132 -1.47 -3.18 -12.81
C ASP A 132 -0.81 -3.06 -11.43
N THR A 133 -1.56 -3.39 -10.38
CA THR A 133 -1.01 -3.45 -9.03
C THR A 133 -0.85 -4.89 -8.59
N HIS A 134 0.36 -5.26 -8.18
CA HIS A 134 0.65 -6.55 -7.57
C HIS A 134 0.61 -6.41 -6.05
N PHE A 135 0.06 -7.40 -5.39
CA PHE A 135 0.03 -7.55 -3.94
C PHE A 135 0.74 -8.84 -3.54
N CYS A 136 1.37 -8.88 -2.37
CA CYS A 136 2.03 -10.08 -1.85
C CYS A 136 1.68 -10.27 -0.37
N ASP A 137 1.25 -11.49 0.00
CA ASP A 137 0.86 -11.86 1.37
C ASP A 137 2.09 -12.02 2.27
N MET A 138 2.23 -11.14 3.23
CA MET A 138 3.33 -11.17 4.21
C MET A 138 3.05 -12.10 5.40
N TYR A 139 1.84 -12.59 5.58
CA TYR A 139 1.56 -13.71 6.49
C TYR A 139 2.16 -15.00 5.91
N GLY A 140 1.81 -15.33 4.66
CA GLY A 140 2.37 -16.47 3.96
C GLY A 140 3.90 -16.39 3.82
N ALA A 141 4.44 -15.17 3.58
CA ALA A 141 5.88 -14.95 3.55
C ALA A 141 6.56 -15.26 4.90
N TYR A 142 5.93 -14.89 6.03
CA TYR A 142 6.43 -15.26 7.36
C TYR A 142 6.41 -16.78 7.57
N ASP A 143 5.32 -17.43 7.22
CA ASP A 143 5.13 -18.88 7.41
C ASP A 143 6.14 -19.73 6.60
N ARG A 144 6.61 -19.19 5.46
CA ARG A 144 7.60 -19.85 4.57
C ARG A 144 9.05 -19.45 4.84
N LEU A 145 9.27 -18.46 5.70
CA LEU A 145 10.63 -18.02 5.95
C LEU A 145 11.45 -19.13 6.62
N PRO A 146 12.66 -19.47 6.11
CA PRO A 146 13.49 -20.51 6.70
C PRO A 146 13.75 -20.25 8.20
N SER A 147 13.74 -21.29 9.02
CA SER A 147 13.91 -21.20 10.47
C SER A 147 15.17 -20.45 10.89
N LEU A 148 16.25 -20.56 10.13
CA LEU A 148 17.48 -19.81 10.33
C LEU A 148 17.23 -18.27 10.22
N TRP A 149 16.41 -17.84 9.26
CA TRP A 149 16.07 -16.44 9.11
C TRP A 149 15.12 -15.97 10.19
N LEU A 150 14.16 -16.79 10.60
CA LEU A 150 13.29 -16.47 11.75
C LEU A 150 14.11 -16.22 13.03
N GLN A 151 15.12 -17.05 13.29
CA GLN A 151 16.03 -16.87 14.41
C GLN A 151 16.88 -15.60 14.28
N ARG A 152 17.42 -15.33 13.09
CA ARG A 152 18.24 -14.13 12.81
C ARG A 152 17.46 -12.83 12.95
N LEU A 153 16.19 -12.84 12.58
CA LEU A 153 15.32 -11.64 12.58
C LEU A 153 14.57 -11.42 13.90
N LYS A 154 14.59 -12.39 14.80
CA LYS A 154 13.91 -12.29 16.11
C LYS A 154 14.38 -11.05 16.87
N GLY A 155 13.45 -10.15 17.19
CA GLY A 155 13.72 -8.89 17.88
C GLY A 155 14.54 -7.87 17.09
N LYS A 156 14.75 -8.07 15.78
CA LYS A 156 15.42 -7.09 14.91
C LYS A 156 14.44 -6.05 14.41
N HIS A 157 14.92 -4.80 14.33
CA HIS A 157 14.21 -3.68 13.76
C HIS A 157 14.91 -3.21 12.49
N ALA A 158 14.13 -2.80 11.49
CA ALA A 158 14.62 -2.11 10.32
C ALA A 158 14.26 -0.63 10.42
N VAL A 159 15.20 0.25 10.06
CA VAL A 159 14.95 1.69 9.92
C VAL A 159 14.27 1.93 8.58
N HIS A 160 13.12 2.59 8.60
CA HIS A 160 12.36 3.01 7.42
C HIS A 160 12.55 4.50 7.18
N ASN A 161 12.87 4.87 5.93
CA ASN A 161 13.24 6.22 5.55
C ASN A 161 12.70 6.56 4.16
N LEU A 162 11.79 7.54 4.10
CA LEU A 162 11.16 7.97 2.84
C LEU A 162 12.18 8.64 1.90
N ASP A 163 13.06 9.50 2.43
CA ASP A 163 14.06 10.19 1.60
C ASP A 163 15.10 9.23 1.01
N PHE A 164 15.46 8.17 1.74
CA PHE A 164 16.34 7.10 1.25
C PHE A 164 15.72 6.40 0.01
N SER A 165 14.47 5.95 0.12
CA SER A 165 13.77 5.32 -1.01
C SER A 165 13.70 6.27 -2.20
N ARG A 166 13.20 7.47 -2.02
CA ARG A 166 13.03 8.44 -3.09
C ARG A 166 14.34 8.80 -3.80
N THR A 167 15.38 9.14 -3.03
CA THR A 167 16.62 9.70 -3.60
C THR A 167 17.63 8.63 -3.99
N ARG A 168 17.97 7.71 -3.07
CA ARG A 168 19.03 6.73 -3.31
C ARG A 168 18.59 5.55 -4.15
N ARG A 169 17.33 5.13 -4.02
CA ARG A 169 16.80 3.99 -4.78
C ARG A 169 16.18 4.39 -6.12
N HIS A 170 15.44 5.49 -6.17
CA HIS A 170 14.66 5.86 -7.35
C HIS A 170 15.16 7.11 -8.06
N GLY A 171 16.18 7.79 -7.52
CA GLY A 171 16.80 8.97 -8.15
C GLY A 171 15.82 10.14 -8.31
N GLU A 172 14.82 10.22 -7.45
CA GLU A 172 13.88 11.33 -7.43
C GLU A 172 14.49 12.58 -6.78
N ARG A 173 13.86 13.73 -6.99
CA ARG A 173 14.30 14.97 -6.33
C ARG A 173 14.27 14.82 -4.82
N PRO A 174 15.32 15.26 -4.11
CA PRO A 174 15.36 15.26 -2.66
C PRO A 174 14.17 16.00 -2.07
N MET A 175 13.70 15.52 -0.94
CA MET A 175 12.67 16.20 -0.15
C MET A 175 13.19 17.55 0.33
N THR A 176 12.30 18.54 0.46
CA THR A 176 12.63 19.82 1.08
C THR A 176 13.02 19.64 2.54
N LYS A 177 13.75 20.62 3.11
CA LYS A 177 14.12 20.57 4.53
C LYS A 177 12.90 20.38 5.44
N LYS A 178 11.82 21.12 5.19
CA LYS A 178 10.55 21.00 5.94
C LYS A 178 9.93 19.59 5.85
N GLN A 179 9.95 18.98 4.66
CA GLN A 179 9.45 17.61 4.47
C GLN A 179 10.30 16.60 5.24
N LYS A 180 11.64 16.71 5.21
CA LYS A 180 12.54 15.82 5.96
C LYS A 180 12.36 15.97 7.48
N GLU A 181 12.19 17.18 7.97
CA GLU A 181 11.93 17.45 9.39
C GLU A 181 10.58 16.88 9.86
N SER A 182 9.58 16.85 8.98
CA SER A 182 8.28 16.26 9.29
C SER A 182 8.21 14.73 9.13
N THR A 183 9.24 14.12 8.53
CA THR A 183 9.32 12.67 8.30
C THR A 183 10.70 12.12 8.68
N PRO A 184 11.09 12.23 9.96
CA PRO A 184 12.33 11.60 10.42
C PRO A 184 12.26 10.08 10.20
N SER A 185 13.40 9.44 9.98
CA SER A 185 13.46 7.98 9.90
C SER A 185 12.97 7.34 11.20
N VAL A 186 12.29 6.22 11.07
CA VAL A 186 11.72 5.46 12.20
C VAL A 186 12.13 4.00 12.10
N ASP A 187 12.24 3.32 13.22
CA ASP A 187 12.49 1.89 13.23
C ASP A 187 11.23 1.09 13.60
N HIS A 188 11.06 -0.05 12.92
CA HIS A 188 9.96 -0.96 13.15
C HIS A 188 10.46 -2.41 13.26
N PRO A 189 9.77 -3.28 14.04
CA PRO A 189 10.08 -4.71 14.06
C PRO A 189 9.97 -5.31 12.66
N ILE A 190 10.97 -6.10 12.24
CA ILE A 190 10.94 -6.81 10.96
C ILE A 190 9.89 -7.93 10.99
N ILE A 191 9.80 -8.65 12.10
CA ILE A 191 8.72 -9.59 12.38
C ILE A 191 7.80 -8.91 13.37
N ARG A 192 6.56 -8.65 12.97
CA ARG A 192 5.57 -8.02 13.86
C ARG A 192 4.32 -8.87 14.00
N THR A 193 3.53 -8.58 15.03
CA THR A 193 2.21 -9.18 15.22
C THR A 193 1.15 -8.22 14.71
N HIS A 194 0.30 -8.68 13.80
CA HIS A 194 -0.83 -7.88 13.35
C HIS A 194 -1.79 -7.59 14.51
N PRO A 195 -2.13 -6.31 14.77
CA PRO A 195 -2.79 -5.92 16.02
C PRO A 195 -4.23 -6.48 16.18
N ASP A 196 -4.91 -6.80 15.07
CA ASP A 196 -6.28 -7.33 15.09
C ASP A 196 -6.31 -8.86 14.92
N THR A 197 -5.67 -9.40 13.89
CA THR A 197 -5.68 -10.84 13.60
C THR A 197 -4.75 -11.67 14.48
N LYS A 198 -3.79 -11.04 15.16
CA LYS A 198 -2.74 -11.68 15.97
C LYS A 198 -1.79 -12.59 15.21
N ARG A 199 -1.88 -12.63 13.90
CA ARG A 199 -0.94 -13.37 13.03
C ARG A 199 0.40 -12.64 12.95
N LYS A 200 1.48 -13.42 12.77
CA LYS A 200 2.82 -12.88 12.50
C LYS A 200 2.97 -12.51 11.03
N THR A 201 3.70 -11.43 10.77
CA THR A 201 3.95 -10.92 9.43
C THR A 201 5.37 -10.39 9.31
N ILE A 202 5.91 -10.37 8.09
CA ILE A 202 7.17 -9.68 7.77
C ILE A 202 6.86 -8.25 7.38
N PHE A 203 7.56 -7.30 8.00
CA PHE A 203 7.38 -5.88 7.74
C PHE A 203 8.69 -5.27 7.21
N LEU A 204 8.81 -5.26 5.88
CA LEU A 204 9.93 -4.71 5.12
C LEU A 204 9.40 -3.97 3.88
N GLY A 205 10.16 -3.95 2.82
CA GLY A 205 9.85 -3.27 1.57
C GLY A 205 10.86 -2.18 1.24
N ASP A 206 10.52 -1.34 0.30
CA ASP A 206 11.43 -0.37 -0.32
C ASP A 206 11.95 0.72 0.63
N HIS A 207 11.14 1.13 1.60
CA HIS A 207 11.53 2.14 2.58
C HIS A 207 12.51 1.64 3.65
N ALA A 208 12.68 0.30 3.81
CA ALA A 208 13.61 -0.27 4.78
C ALA A 208 15.05 -0.01 4.34
N GLU A 209 15.77 0.80 5.10
CA GLU A 209 17.13 1.25 4.77
C GLU A 209 18.20 0.34 5.36
N TYR A 210 18.20 0.08 6.65
CA TYR A 210 19.17 -0.79 7.33
C TYR A 210 18.57 -1.43 8.60
N ILE A 211 19.31 -2.41 9.19
CA ILE A 211 18.89 -3.09 10.41
C ILE A 211 19.60 -2.47 11.62
N VAL A 212 18.81 -2.09 12.64
CA VAL A 212 19.32 -1.49 13.88
C VAL A 212 20.33 -2.43 14.57
N GLY A 213 21.45 -1.84 15.03
CA GLY A 213 22.50 -2.59 15.74
C GLY A 213 23.38 -3.47 14.85
N MET A 214 23.25 -3.39 13.53
CA MET A 214 24.11 -4.07 12.57
C MET A 214 25.02 -3.07 11.83
N ASN A 215 26.16 -3.56 11.30
CA ASN A 215 26.91 -2.79 10.30
C ASN A 215 25.97 -2.46 9.12
N TYR A 216 25.99 -1.21 8.63
CA TYR A 216 25.09 -0.70 7.60
C TYR A 216 25.06 -1.61 6.36
N GLU A 217 26.22 -1.93 5.79
CA GLU A 217 26.33 -2.74 4.57
C GLU A 217 25.81 -4.16 4.76
N THR A 218 26.04 -4.73 5.95
CA THR A 218 25.55 -6.07 6.28
C THR A 218 24.04 -6.05 6.46
N GLY A 219 23.49 -5.07 7.18
CA GLY A 219 22.05 -4.91 7.36
C GLY A 219 21.35 -4.64 6.03
N ARG A 220 21.94 -3.80 5.16
CA ARG A 220 21.42 -3.51 3.82
C ARG A 220 21.34 -4.79 2.97
N ARG A 221 22.42 -5.61 2.93
CA ARG A 221 22.42 -6.88 2.19
C ARG A 221 21.35 -7.85 2.69
N TRP A 222 21.11 -7.91 4.00
CA TRP A 222 20.06 -8.76 4.55
C TRP A 222 18.67 -8.29 4.09
N ILE A 223 18.40 -7.00 4.12
CA ILE A 223 17.12 -6.45 3.63
C ILE A 223 16.94 -6.76 2.13
N GLU A 224 17.99 -6.60 1.33
CA GLU A 224 17.94 -6.90 -0.10
C GLU A 224 17.74 -8.39 -0.38
N GLU A 225 18.40 -9.28 0.37
CA GLU A 225 18.20 -10.71 0.25
C GLU A 225 16.77 -11.11 0.63
N LEU A 226 16.24 -10.56 1.72
CA LEU A 226 14.84 -10.78 2.13
C LEU A 226 13.88 -10.28 1.06
N ASN A 227 13.96 -9.02 0.67
CA ASN A 227 13.03 -8.40 -0.27
C ASN A 227 13.06 -9.04 -1.67
N ASN A 228 14.22 -9.50 -2.14
CA ASN A 228 14.37 -9.98 -3.51
C ASN A 228 14.27 -11.50 -3.66
N LYS A 229 14.43 -12.28 -2.57
CA LYS A 229 14.59 -13.74 -2.70
C LYS A 229 13.73 -14.54 -1.73
N LEU A 230 13.38 -13.98 -0.56
CA LEU A 230 12.85 -14.79 0.54
C LEU A 230 11.41 -14.49 0.93
N ILE A 231 10.91 -13.28 0.66
CA ILE A 231 9.56 -12.89 1.08
C ILE A 231 8.58 -12.71 -0.08
N ILE A 232 9.06 -12.56 -1.31
CA ILE A 232 8.21 -12.46 -2.49
C ILE A 232 8.18 -13.81 -3.21
N HIS A 233 7.05 -14.48 -3.13
CA HIS A 233 6.78 -15.75 -3.80
C HIS A 233 5.65 -15.56 -4.81
N GLU A 234 5.77 -16.11 -6.01
CA GLU A 234 4.79 -15.93 -7.09
C GLU A 234 3.39 -16.39 -6.67
N ASP A 235 3.28 -17.52 -6.00
CA ASP A 235 2.02 -18.09 -5.52
C ASP A 235 1.42 -17.35 -4.31
N LEU A 236 2.19 -16.48 -3.62
CA LEU A 236 1.69 -15.54 -2.60
C LEU A 236 1.32 -14.18 -3.21
N THR A 237 1.36 -14.03 -4.54
CA THR A 237 1.06 -12.77 -5.19
C THR A 237 -0.30 -12.79 -5.88
N TYR A 238 -0.97 -11.64 -5.89
CA TYR A 238 -2.14 -11.36 -6.70
C TYR A 238 -1.86 -10.16 -7.60
N ARG A 239 -2.25 -10.24 -8.88
CA ARG A 239 -2.15 -9.14 -9.85
C ARG A 239 -3.53 -8.58 -10.13
N HIS A 240 -3.77 -7.35 -9.74
CA HIS A 240 -4.99 -6.63 -10.07
C HIS A 240 -4.82 -5.85 -11.37
N LYS A 241 -5.58 -6.23 -12.39
CA LYS A 241 -5.73 -5.46 -13.61
C LYS A 241 -6.87 -4.46 -13.42
N TRP A 242 -6.54 -3.18 -13.48
CA TRP A 242 -7.49 -2.10 -13.22
C TRP A 242 -8.54 -1.96 -14.32
N ALA A 243 -9.78 -1.73 -13.93
CA ALA A 243 -10.83 -1.17 -14.76
C ALA A 243 -11.31 0.15 -14.16
N ILE A 244 -11.83 1.05 -15.01
CA ILE A 244 -12.43 2.31 -14.53
C ILE A 244 -13.59 1.98 -13.58
N GLY A 245 -13.65 2.68 -12.45
CA GLY A 245 -14.63 2.42 -11.40
C GLY A 245 -14.25 1.31 -10.42
N ASP A 246 -13.05 0.71 -10.53
CA ASP A 246 -12.56 -0.20 -9.50
C ASP A 246 -12.16 0.59 -8.24
N LEU A 247 -12.63 0.15 -7.09
CA LEU A 247 -12.11 0.57 -5.81
C LEU A 247 -11.53 -0.64 -5.08
N LEU A 248 -10.26 -0.50 -4.67
CA LEU A 248 -9.58 -1.48 -3.83
C LEU A 248 -9.30 -0.89 -2.45
N VAL A 249 -9.41 -1.75 -1.44
CA VAL A 249 -8.89 -1.47 -0.10
C VAL A 249 -8.02 -2.61 0.37
N TRP A 250 -6.82 -2.32 0.86
CA TRP A 250 -5.89 -3.34 1.35
C TRP A 250 -5.24 -2.98 2.68
N ASP A 251 -4.80 -4.01 3.39
CA ASP A 251 -4.17 -3.90 4.69
C ASP A 251 -2.65 -3.79 4.56
N ASN A 252 -2.11 -2.60 4.81
CA ASN A 252 -0.66 -2.34 4.77
C ASN A 252 0.12 -3.05 5.87
N ARG A 253 -0.58 -3.57 6.88
CA ARG A 253 0.04 -4.26 8.00
C ARG A 253 0.48 -5.67 7.66
N CYS A 254 -0.05 -6.23 6.58
CA CYS A 254 0.22 -7.60 6.14
C CYS A 254 0.34 -7.80 4.63
N LEU A 255 0.26 -6.74 3.82
CA LEU A 255 0.50 -6.80 2.37
C LEU A 255 1.63 -5.86 1.94
N LEU A 256 2.50 -6.33 1.05
CA LEU A 256 3.30 -5.50 0.18
C LEU A 256 2.59 -5.33 -1.16
N HIS A 257 2.84 -4.19 -1.82
CA HIS A 257 2.31 -3.96 -3.16
C HIS A 257 3.30 -3.22 -4.04
N LYS A 258 3.11 -3.31 -5.36
CA LYS A 258 3.85 -2.55 -6.37
C LYS A 258 3.01 -2.35 -7.63
N VAL A 259 3.33 -1.33 -8.41
CA VAL A 259 2.72 -1.07 -9.72
C VAL A 259 3.63 -1.60 -10.82
N THR A 260 3.06 -2.22 -11.88
CA THR A 260 3.82 -2.60 -13.07
C THR A 260 4.05 -1.42 -13.98
N SER A 261 5.13 -1.45 -14.75
CA SER A 261 5.41 -0.42 -15.75
C SER A 261 4.32 -0.40 -16.84
N TYR A 262 4.13 0.78 -17.43
CA TYR A 262 3.30 1.02 -18.61
C TYR A 262 3.96 2.11 -19.46
N ASP A 263 3.59 2.23 -20.74
CA ASP A 263 4.09 3.31 -21.58
C ASP A 263 3.37 4.63 -21.25
N ALA A 264 4.01 5.43 -20.41
CA ALA A 264 3.46 6.71 -19.95
C ALA A 264 3.35 7.78 -21.05
N THR A 265 3.84 7.52 -22.26
CA THR A 265 3.71 8.43 -23.42
C THR A 265 2.42 8.20 -24.18
N THR A 266 1.89 7.00 -24.14
CA THR A 266 0.69 6.58 -24.90
C THR A 266 -0.47 6.20 -23.99
N GLU A 267 -0.18 5.63 -22.82
CA GLU A 267 -1.18 5.15 -21.87
C GLU A 267 -1.45 6.16 -20.78
N GLY A 268 -2.72 6.48 -20.56
CA GLY A 268 -3.17 7.37 -19.50
C GLY A 268 -3.64 6.61 -18.27
N ARG A 269 -3.12 6.95 -17.10
CA ARG A 269 -3.53 6.38 -15.82
C ARG A 269 -3.82 7.46 -14.80
N THR A 270 -4.97 7.37 -14.14
CA THR A 270 -5.34 8.26 -13.03
C THR A 270 -6.00 7.46 -11.93
N ILE A 271 -5.43 7.55 -10.74
CA ILE A 271 -5.99 6.95 -9.52
C ILE A 271 -6.03 7.99 -8.41
N ARG A 272 -7.07 7.93 -7.59
CA ARG A 272 -7.15 8.64 -6.31
C ARG A 272 -6.88 7.66 -5.18
N ARG A 273 -6.08 8.07 -4.20
CA ARG A 273 -5.71 7.26 -3.03
C ARG A 273 -5.94 8.04 -1.74
N CYS A 274 -6.46 7.37 -0.73
CA CYS A 274 -6.30 7.78 0.65
C CYS A 274 -5.75 6.62 1.48
N THR A 275 -5.10 6.95 2.59
CA THR A 275 -4.47 5.96 3.49
C THR A 275 -4.83 6.31 4.92
N THR A 276 -5.22 5.31 5.71
CA THR A 276 -5.37 5.47 7.17
C THR A 276 -4.07 5.13 7.88
N LEU A 277 -3.85 5.70 9.05
CA LEU A 277 -2.78 5.27 9.95
C LEU A 277 -3.35 4.30 10.98
N ASP A 278 -2.61 3.24 11.33
CA ASP A 278 -2.97 2.40 12.49
C ASP A 278 -2.65 3.21 13.76
N PRO A 279 -3.62 3.42 14.67
CA PRO A 279 -3.38 4.17 15.89
C PRO A 279 -2.45 3.46 16.90
N ARG A 280 -2.12 2.20 16.64
CA ARG A 280 -1.25 1.36 17.46
C ARG A 280 0.15 1.29 16.88
N LYS A 281 1.17 1.39 17.74
CA LYS A 281 2.55 1.18 17.32
C LYS A 281 2.76 -0.27 16.89
N PRO A 282 3.60 -0.53 15.87
CA PRO A 282 4.00 -1.89 15.48
C PRO A 282 4.74 -2.63 16.62
N GLU A 283 4.35 -3.89 16.87
CA GLU A 283 4.93 -4.78 17.89
C GLU A 283 5.34 -6.13 17.32
#